data_fb381c4c0f19c1db8725d2faf0f3fd71
#
_entry.id   fb381c4c0f19c1db8725d2faf0f3fd71
#
_cell.length_a   1.000
_cell.length_b   1.000
_cell.length_c   1.000
_cell.angle_alpha   90.00
_cell.angle_beta   90.00
_cell.angle_gamma   90.00
#
_symmetry.space_group_name_H-M   'P 1'
#
loop_
_entity.id
_entity.type
_entity.pdbx_description
1 polymer ?
#
loop_
_entity_poly.entity_id
_entity_poly.type
_entity_poly.pdbx_seq_one_letter_code
_entity_poly.pdbx_strand_id
1 'polypeptide(L)'
;MLHLIKYNLLVKLRNFNMTFWPLVFPLILGTFFFFAFGNLNDADFETVQVAMVQETSPNPLFSFYMDQVKKSNSDLLNIQEMDESAALTALKNKEISGIYYNEMTPSLTVNAHGIPESILQSVLESYNNNLHTIQNILKKHPSGILEGLSQMADTRDLVQELSLGGKTIDGNSQFFYALIAMACLYGCFIGFGAAITLQANLTALAARRCVTPTHKLKLILSEQITSFLLGYTDVIILLIYLRIILKLDFQGQIGKMLIISLFGSLIGVSVGLFVGSLGKLSEGIKVAVILAISMVCSFLAGLMNSNMKDLVEKHAPIINRINPAALISDAFYCINVYNDTARYYRNLVTLAVMSAAFVMASFLLIRRNRYDSI
;
A
#
# COMPACT_ATOMS: atom_id res chain seq x y z
N MET A 1 -37.82 -6.21 -12.65
CA MET A 1 -36.46 -6.02 -12.21
C MET A 1 -36.34 -5.13 -10.97
N LEU A 2 -36.79 -3.88 -11.02
CA LEU A 2 -36.67 -2.93 -9.89
C LEU A 2 -37.27 -3.44 -8.58
N HIS A 3 -38.45 -4.07 -8.62
CA HIS A 3 -39.10 -4.65 -7.46
C HIS A 3 -38.25 -5.76 -6.82
N LEU A 4 -37.65 -6.65 -7.61
CA LEU A 4 -36.75 -7.70 -7.12
C LEU A 4 -35.49 -7.07 -6.48
N ILE A 5 -34.88 -6.07 -7.12
CA ILE A 5 -33.69 -5.35 -6.61
C ILE A 5 -34.01 -4.71 -5.25
N LYS A 6 -35.16 -4.02 -5.12
CA LYS A 6 -35.56 -3.36 -3.87
C LYS A 6 -35.69 -4.36 -2.71
N TYR A 7 -36.38 -5.48 -2.91
CA TYR A 7 -36.55 -6.46 -1.83
C TYR A 7 -35.28 -7.25 -1.53
N ASN A 8 -34.47 -7.57 -2.54
CA ASN A 8 -33.16 -8.19 -2.33
C ASN A 8 -32.24 -7.28 -1.50
N LEU A 9 -32.24 -5.97 -1.78
CA LEU A 9 -31.47 -5.00 -1.02
C LEU A 9 -31.90 -4.95 0.45
N LEU A 10 -33.22 -4.89 0.71
CA LEU A 10 -33.75 -4.88 2.08
C LEU A 10 -33.38 -6.15 2.86
N VAL A 11 -33.40 -7.32 2.23
CA VAL A 11 -33.02 -8.59 2.85
C VAL A 11 -31.54 -8.60 3.20
N LYS A 12 -30.67 -8.10 2.30
CA LYS A 12 -29.21 -8.06 2.52
C LYS A 12 -28.82 -7.06 3.61
N LEU A 13 -29.41 -5.86 3.61
CA LEU A 13 -29.17 -4.85 4.64
C LEU A 13 -29.57 -5.32 6.07
N ARG A 14 -30.56 -6.22 6.17
CA ARG A 14 -30.97 -6.80 7.46
C ARG A 14 -30.05 -7.95 7.91
N ASN A 15 -29.16 -8.43 7.06
CA ASN A 15 -28.25 -9.51 7.40
C ASN A 15 -26.86 -8.92 7.76
N PHE A 16 -26.63 -8.72 9.07
CA PHE A 16 -25.40 -8.13 9.60
C PHE A 16 -24.14 -8.87 9.13
N ASN A 17 -24.16 -10.19 9.10
CA ASN A 17 -22.99 -11.00 8.73
C ASN A 17 -22.51 -10.74 7.29
N MET A 18 -23.43 -10.37 6.38
CA MET A 18 -23.07 -10.07 4.99
C MET A 18 -22.44 -8.68 4.80
N THR A 19 -22.75 -7.74 5.70
CA THR A 19 -22.26 -6.36 5.63
C THR A 19 -21.03 -6.12 6.49
N PHE A 20 -20.84 -6.92 7.53
CA PHE A 20 -19.74 -6.72 8.49
C PHE A 20 -18.36 -6.85 7.83
N TRP A 21 -18.10 -7.97 7.15
CA TRP A 21 -16.79 -8.22 6.56
C TRP A 21 -16.41 -7.22 5.44
N PRO A 22 -17.30 -6.89 4.49
CA PRO A 22 -16.98 -5.93 3.44
C PRO A 22 -16.83 -4.48 3.92
N LEU A 23 -17.57 -4.07 4.95
CA LEU A 23 -17.61 -2.69 5.42
C LEU A 23 -16.75 -2.45 6.65
N VAL A 24 -17.03 -3.17 7.75
CA VAL A 24 -16.45 -2.84 9.07
C VAL A 24 -14.98 -3.24 9.15
N PHE A 25 -14.63 -4.41 8.64
CA PHE A 25 -13.25 -4.88 8.71
C PHE A 25 -12.25 -3.98 7.96
N PRO A 26 -12.50 -3.52 6.71
CA PRO A 26 -11.60 -2.57 6.05
C PRO A 26 -11.50 -1.21 6.74
N LEU A 27 -12.57 -0.72 7.39
CA LEU A 27 -12.53 0.51 8.17
C LEU A 27 -11.61 0.38 9.39
N ILE A 28 -11.74 -0.74 10.14
CA ILE A 28 -10.87 -1.03 11.27
C ILE A 28 -9.41 -1.16 10.81
N LEU A 29 -9.16 -1.93 9.76
CA LEU A 29 -7.81 -2.14 9.24
C LEU A 29 -7.19 -0.85 8.71
N GLY A 30 -7.97 0.00 8.03
CA GLY A 30 -7.54 1.32 7.58
C GLY A 30 -7.13 2.23 8.74
N THR A 31 -7.87 2.17 9.85
CA THR A 31 -7.53 2.91 11.07
C THR A 31 -6.22 2.40 11.68
N PHE A 32 -6.03 1.07 11.75
CA PHE A 32 -4.76 0.50 12.22
C PHE A 32 -3.59 0.88 11.33
N PHE A 33 -3.75 0.87 10.01
CA PHE A 33 -2.71 1.30 9.08
C PHE A 33 -2.37 2.78 9.27
N PHE A 34 -3.37 3.63 9.49
CA PHE A 34 -3.13 5.04 9.76
C PHE A 34 -2.30 5.25 11.02
N PHE A 35 -2.62 4.56 12.12
CA PHE A 35 -1.82 4.66 13.36
C PHE A 35 -0.44 4.00 13.23
N ALA A 36 -0.32 2.91 12.47
CA ALA A 36 0.94 2.22 12.30
C ALA A 36 1.92 2.96 11.37
N PHE A 37 1.40 3.59 10.33
CA PHE A 37 2.20 4.20 9.27
C PHE A 37 2.11 5.73 9.22
N GLY A 38 1.07 6.33 9.79
CA GLY A 38 0.87 7.78 9.79
C GLY A 38 1.95 8.55 10.53
N ASN A 39 2.51 7.97 11.59
CA ASN A 39 3.60 8.57 12.35
C ASN A 39 4.99 8.27 11.77
N LEU A 40 5.11 7.43 10.73
CA LEU A 40 6.42 7.12 10.14
C LEU A 40 6.98 8.26 9.31
N ASN A 41 6.10 9.13 8.78
CA ASN A 41 6.53 10.34 8.05
C ASN A 41 6.72 11.54 8.97
N ASP A 42 6.03 11.56 10.13
CA ASP A 42 6.15 12.55 11.19
C ASP A 42 7.00 12.02 12.36
N ALA A 43 7.63 10.87 12.22
CA ALA A 43 8.72 10.52 13.12
C ALA A 43 9.77 11.62 12.93
N ASP A 44 9.70 12.66 13.76
CA ASP A 44 10.80 13.56 13.99
C ASP A 44 12.03 12.66 14.10
N PHE A 45 12.93 12.76 13.15
CA PHE A 45 14.18 12.06 13.22
C PHE A 45 14.78 12.44 14.57
N GLU A 46 14.79 11.50 15.52
CA GLU A 46 15.49 11.77 16.77
C GLU A 46 16.88 12.19 16.38
N THR A 47 17.22 13.43 16.73
CA THR A 47 18.51 14.02 16.41
C THR A 47 19.61 13.02 16.80
N VAL A 48 20.37 12.56 15.84
CA VAL A 48 21.41 11.54 16.09
C VAL A 48 22.48 12.14 17.00
N GLN A 49 22.59 11.62 18.21
CA GLN A 49 23.61 12.05 19.17
C GLN A 49 24.94 11.44 18.77
N VAL A 50 25.96 12.26 18.60
CA VAL A 50 27.30 11.82 18.18
C VAL A 50 28.38 12.58 18.95
N ALA A 51 29.40 11.88 19.41
CA ALA A 51 30.58 12.50 19.99
C ALA A 51 31.65 12.81 18.93
N MET A 52 32.34 13.92 19.09
CA MET A 52 33.54 14.26 18.34
C MET A 52 34.74 14.32 19.30
N VAL A 53 35.70 13.41 19.09
CA VAL A 53 36.94 13.36 19.84
C VAL A 53 38.02 14.08 19.04
N GLN A 54 38.63 15.09 19.65
CA GLN A 54 39.74 15.80 19.02
C GLN A 54 41.07 15.13 19.41
N GLU A 55 41.83 14.73 18.42
CA GLU A 55 43.17 14.17 18.62
C GLU A 55 44.26 15.24 18.56
N THR A 56 45.52 14.80 18.83
CA THR A 56 46.68 15.70 18.91
C THR A 56 46.97 16.51 17.62
N SER A 57 46.45 16.06 16.49
CA SER A 57 46.56 16.72 15.18
C SER A 57 45.19 16.78 14.46
N PRO A 58 44.29 17.65 14.87
CA PRO A 58 42.96 17.72 14.30
C PRO A 58 42.97 18.16 12.84
N ASN A 59 42.10 17.57 12.03
CA ASN A 59 41.90 17.97 10.63
C ASN A 59 40.98 19.20 10.56
N PRO A 60 41.49 20.39 10.17
CA PRO A 60 40.73 21.61 10.16
C PRO A 60 39.61 21.58 9.11
N LEU A 61 39.78 20.83 8.00
CA LEU A 61 38.74 20.69 6.97
C LEU A 61 37.58 19.84 7.45
N PHE A 62 37.84 18.80 8.22
CA PHE A 62 36.78 17.98 8.83
C PHE A 62 35.98 18.76 9.88
N SER A 63 36.66 19.50 10.75
CA SER A 63 35.99 20.39 11.70
C SER A 63 35.11 21.41 11.00
N PHE A 64 35.61 22.06 9.95
CA PHE A 64 34.82 23.00 9.16
C PHE A 64 33.59 22.34 8.51
N TYR A 65 33.77 21.14 7.94
CA TYR A 65 32.68 20.40 7.34
C TYR A 65 31.59 20.03 8.36
N MET A 66 31.99 19.53 9.54
CA MET A 66 31.06 19.19 10.61
C MET A 66 30.31 20.41 11.16
N ASP A 67 30.98 21.55 11.25
CA ASP A 67 30.34 22.82 11.60
C ASP A 67 29.29 23.27 10.57
N GLN A 68 29.55 23.03 9.28
CA GLN A 68 28.57 23.31 8.23
C GLN A 68 27.38 22.34 8.29
N VAL A 69 27.62 21.06 8.49
CA VAL A 69 26.57 20.05 8.67
C VAL A 69 25.67 20.41 9.87
N LYS A 70 26.29 20.86 10.98
CA LYS A 70 25.57 21.30 12.17
C LYS A 70 24.70 22.55 11.92
N LYS A 71 25.18 23.49 11.08
CA LYS A 71 24.42 24.72 10.74
C LYS A 71 23.32 24.48 9.71
N SER A 72 23.56 23.61 8.74
CA SER A 72 22.60 23.33 7.66
C SER A 72 21.48 22.39 8.10
N ASN A 73 21.75 21.44 9.02
CA ASN A 73 20.82 20.40 9.46
C ASN A 73 20.89 20.22 10.98
N SER A 74 20.53 21.27 11.73
CA SER A 74 20.54 21.26 13.20
C SER A 74 19.68 20.15 13.82
N ASP A 75 18.68 19.69 13.07
CA ASP A 75 17.72 18.68 13.51
C ASP A 75 18.20 17.24 13.21
N LEU A 76 19.25 17.10 12.38
CA LEU A 76 19.75 15.77 11.98
C LEU A 76 20.82 15.24 12.97
N LEU A 77 21.80 16.09 13.36
CA LEU A 77 22.95 15.70 14.17
C LEU A 77 23.14 16.64 15.35
N ASN A 78 23.27 16.07 16.54
CA ASN A 78 23.75 16.78 17.74
C ASN A 78 25.16 16.32 18.06
N ILE A 79 26.14 17.16 17.71
CA ILE A 79 27.57 16.88 17.88
C ILE A 79 28.02 17.43 19.22
N GLN A 80 28.54 16.55 20.09
CA GLN A 80 29.08 16.89 21.38
C GLN A 80 30.59 16.61 21.37
N GLU A 81 31.39 17.63 21.74
CA GLU A 81 32.83 17.41 21.94
C GLU A 81 33.06 16.74 23.28
N MET A 82 33.77 15.61 23.25
CA MET A 82 34.04 14.80 24.43
C MET A 82 35.45 14.26 24.41
N ASP A 83 35.97 13.92 25.58
CA ASP A 83 37.20 13.14 25.70
C ASP A 83 36.93 11.68 25.29
N GLU A 84 37.96 10.99 24.77
CA GLU A 84 37.82 9.63 24.24
C GLU A 84 37.23 8.66 25.27
N SER A 85 37.71 8.73 26.52
CA SER A 85 37.22 7.87 27.61
C SER A 85 35.74 8.07 27.94
N ALA A 86 35.26 9.33 27.91
CA ALA A 86 33.90 9.70 28.12
C ALA A 86 33.00 9.26 26.91
N ALA A 87 33.47 9.49 25.69
CA ALA A 87 32.79 9.10 24.46
C ALA A 87 32.57 7.57 24.36
N LEU A 88 33.61 6.77 24.69
CA LEU A 88 33.50 5.31 24.70
C LEU A 88 32.49 4.81 25.77
N THR A 89 32.45 5.50 26.91
CA THR A 89 31.47 5.16 27.97
C THR A 89 30.06 5.49 27.53
N ALA A 90 29.82 6.68 26.95
CA ALA A 90 28.54 7.10 26.40
C ALA A 90 28.05 6.19 25.26
N LEU A 91 28.98 5.73 24.39
CA LEU A 91 28.66 4.78 23.32
C LEU A 91 28.24 3.41 23.86
N LYS A 92 28.92 2.90 24.92
CA LYS A 92 28.52 1.64 25.59
C LYS A 92 27.18 1.76 26.28
N ASN A 93 26.85 2.91 26.86
CA ASN A 93 25.58 3.19 27.51
C ASN A 93 24.47 3.47 26.51
N LYS A 94 24.75 3.54 25.21
CA LYS A 94 23.82 3.92 24.13
C LYS A 94 23.25 5.34 24.25
N GLU A 95 24.00 6.23 24.89
CA GLU A 95 23.66 7.66 24.99
C GLU A 95 23.98 8.39 23.68
N ILE A 96 24.95 7.87 22.92
CA ILE A 96 25.34 8.32 21.59
C ILE A 96 25.36 7.16 20.59
N SER A 97 25.14 7.46 19.31
CA SER A 97 25.08 6.47 18.23
C SER A 97 26.46 6.19 17.59
N GLY A 98 27.41 7.10 17.76
CA GLY A 98 28.75 6.94 17.22
C GLY A 98 29.74 7.98 17.71
N ILE A 99 31.03 7.75 17.40
CA ILE A 99 32.16 8.63 17.75
C ILE A 99 32.92 8.95 16.47
N TYR A 100 33.02 10.21 16.11
CA TYR A 100 33.98 10.69 15.10
C TYR A 100 35.33 11.01 15.74
N TYR A 101 36.35 10.46 15.18
CA TYR A 101 37.72 10.83 15.54
C TYR A 101 38.24 11.85 14.52
N ASN A 102 38.56 13.03 15.01
CA ASN A 102 39.09 14.10 14.19
C ASN A 102 40.62 14.01 14.05
N GLU A 103 41.04 13.08 13.20
CA GLU A 103 42.40 12.83 12.80
C GLU A 103 42.66 13.37 11.38
N MET A 104 43.93 13.23 10.90
CA MET A 104 44.27 13.54 9.50
C MET A 104 43.40 12.75 8.50
N THR A 105 43.06 11.54 8.82
CA THR A 105 42.03 10.71 8.12
C THR A 105 40.89 10.43 9.08
N PRO A 106 39.80 11.21 9.05
CA PRO A 106 38.71 11.03 9.99
C PRO A 106 38.11 9.62 9.96
N SER A 107 37.85 9.09 11.14
CA SER A 107 37.28 7.75 11.32
C SER A 107 35.99 7.80 12.15
N LEU A 108 35.17 6.75 12.05
CA LEU A 108 33.91 6.61 12.76
C LEU A 108 33.88 5.26 13.48
N THR A 109 33.55 5.29 14.78
CA THR A 109 33.25 4.10 15.56
C THR A 109 31.80 4.08 15.96
N VAL A 110 31.10 2.96 15.71
CA VAL A 110 29.68 2.76 16.04
C VAL A 110 29.51 1.46 16.83
N ASN A 111 28.46 1.36 17.64
CA ASN A 111 28.21 0.19 18.49
C ASN A 111 27.20 -0.81 17.86
N ALA A 112 26.43 -0.41 16.89
CA ALA A 112 25.36 -1.21 16.28
C ALA A 112 25.27 -0.96 14.76
N HIS A 113 24.35 -1.67 14.12
CA HIS A 113 23.96 -1.42 12.73
C HIS A 113 22.48 -0.99 12.72
N GLY A 114 22.23 0.28 12.55
CA GLY A 114 20.90 0.88 12.51
C GLY A 114 20.83 2.09 11.59
N ILE A 115 19.69 2.77 11.59
CA ILE A 115 19.48 4.01 10.80
C ILE A 115 20.41 5.13 11.29
N PRO A 116 20.53 5.41 12.60
CA PRO A 116 21.44 6.45 13.09
C PRO A 116 22.89 6.24 12.66
N GLU A 117 23.38 5.02 12.80
CA GLU A 117 24.77 4.67 12.44
C GLU A 117 25.00 4.76 10.94
N SER A 118 24.01 4.38 10.12
CA SER A 118 24.05 4.53 8.66
C SER A 118 24.10 6.00 8.23
N ILE A 119 23.40 6.89 8.94
CA ILE A 119 23.46 8.34 8.72
C ILE A 119 24.87 8.84 9.01
N LEU A 120 25.47 8.45 10.17
CA LEU A 120 26.82 8.85 10.51
C LEU A 120 27.84 8.39 9.47
N GLN A 121 27.71 7.15 9.00
CA GLN A 121 28.56 6.62 7.94
C GLN A 121 28.41 7.43 6.64
N SER A 122 27.18 7.75 6.23
CA SER A 122 26.92 8.54 5.03
C SER A 122 27.51 9.94 5.10
N VAL A 123 27.51 10.57 6.28
CA VAL A 123 28.15 11.88 6.48
C VAL A 123 29.67 11.79 6.30
N LEU A 124 30.32 10.76 6.85
CA LEU A 124 31.75 10.54 6.67
C LEU A 124 32.12 10.21 5.22
N GLU A 125 31.32 9.39 4.54
CA GLU A 125 31.51 9.07 3.11
C GLU A 125 31.34 10.32 2.24
N SER A 126 30.35 11.17 2.55
CA SER A 126 30.15 12.45 1.87
C SER A 126 31.35 13.37 2.03
N TYR A 127 31.92 13.46 3.25
CA TYR A 127 33.16 14.20 3.47
C TYR A 127 34.32 13.68 2.61
N ASN A 128 34.53 12.37 2.59
CA ASN A 128 35.59 11.76 1.81
C ASN A 128 35.44 11.97 0.31
N ASN A 129 34.21 11.86 -0.21
CA ASN A 129 33.89 12.12 -1.61
C ASN A 129 34.14 13.60 -1.99
N ASN A 130 33.77 14.50 -1.08
CA ASN A 130 33.99 15.95 -1.25
C ASN A 130 35.50 16.26 -1.24
N LEU A 131 36.29 15.63 -0.37
CA LEU A 131 37.76 15.76 -0.38
C LEU A 131 38.37 15.31 -1.70
N HIS A 132 37.97 14.15 -2.22
CA HIS A 132 38.42 13.67 -3.53
C HIS A 132 38.09 14.65 -4.65
N THR A 133 36.88 15.25 -4.60
CA THR A 133 36.46 16.26 -5.57
C THR A 133 37.35 17.50 -5.49
N ILE A 134 37.62 18.02 -4.30
CA ILE A 134 38.53 19.17 -4.10
C ILE A 134 39.93 18.86 -4.58
N GLN A 135 40.49 17.70 -4.24
CA GLN A 135 41.81 17.29 -4.73
C GLN A 135 41.88 17.22 -6.26
N ASN A 136 40.79 16.80 -6.91
CA ASN A 136 40.72 16.78 -8.37
C ASN A 136 40.58 18.20 -8.97
N ILE A 137 39.84 19.10 -8.33
CA ILE A 137 39.77 20.53 -8.73
C ILE A 137 41.13 21.21 -8.56
N LEU A 138 41.81 20.99 -7.43
CA LEU A 138 43.16 21.48 -7.17
C LEU A 138 44.17 21.06 -8.25
N LYS A 139 44.10 19.82 -8.71
CA LYS A 139 44.97 19.30 -9.76
C LYS A 139 44.66 19.87 -11.16
N LYS A 140 43.42 20.16 -11.46
CA LYS A 140 42.98 20.56 -12.81
C LYS A 140 42.76 22.06 -12.96
N HIS A 141 42.25 22.75 -11.95
CA HIS A 141 41.89 24.21 -11.95
C HIS A 141 42.13 24.83 -10.56
N PRO A 142 43.38 25.22 -10.22
CA PRO A 142 43.72 25.77 -8.89
C PRO A 142 42.98 27.05 -8.51
N SER A 143 42.53 27.83 -9.51
CA SER A 143 41.74 29.10 -9.29
C SER A 143 40.27 28.88 -8.88
N GLY A 144 39.74 27.65 -9.00
CA GLY A 144 38.37 27.32 -8.65
C GLY A 144 38.16 26.84 -7.19
N ILE A 145 39.19 26.90 -6.33
CA ILE A 145 39.16 26.38 -4.96
C ILE A 145 38.13 27.11 -4.09
N LEU A 146 38.07 28.46 -4.19
CA LEU A 146 37.17 29.26 -3.39
C LEU A 146 35.69 28.98 -3.76
N GLU A 147 35.44 28.75 -5.04
CA GLU A 147 34.12 28.40 -5.57
C GLU A 147 33.73 26.96 -5.19
N GLY A 148 34.68 26.03 -5.25
CA GLY A 148 34.49 24.64 -4.77
C GLY A 148 34.22 24.54 -3.26
N LEU A 149 34.93 25.31 -2.44
CA LEU A 149 34.70 25.38 -1.00
C LEU A 149 33.35 26.01 -0.64
N SER A 150 32.92 27.06 -1.38
CA SER A 150 31.60 27.66 -1.16
C SER A 150 30.44 26.71 -1.56
N GLN A 151 30.64 25.89 -2.59
CA GLN A 151 29.66 24.88 -3.00
C GLN A 151 29.61 23.65 -2.07
N MET A 152 30.70 23.35 -1.36
CA MET A 152 30.67 22.33 -0.29
C MET A 152 29.83 22.76 0.92
N ALA A 153 29.77 24.06 1.18
CA ALA A 153 28.94 24.63 2.23
C ALA A 153 27.44 24.71 1.85
N ASP A 154 27.16 24.61 0.56
CA ASP A 154 25.81 24.66 0.04
C ASP A 154 25.26 23.22 -0.16
N THR A 155 24.90 22.58 0.96
CA THR A 155 24.18 21.31 0.95
C THR A 155 22.71 21.55 0.59
N ARG A 156 22.45 22.23 -0.54
CA ARG A 156 21.09 22.25 -1.09
C ARG A 156 20.72 20.86 -1.53
N ASP A 157 19.44 20.53 -1.39
CA ASP A 157 18.85 19.29 -1.88
C ASP A 157 19.23 19.05 -3.36
N LEU A 158 20.39 18.42 -3.57
CA LEU A 158 20.85 18.00 -4.91
C LEU A 158 20.05 16.78 -5.41
N VAL A 159 19.26 16.17 -4.54
CA VAL A 159 18.37 15.07 -4.83
C VAL A 159 16.94 15.53 -4.65
N GLN A 160 16.30 15.92 -5.72
CA GLN A 160 14.88 16.14 -5.75
C GLN A 160 14.22 14.77 -6.00
N GLU A 161 13.45 14.26 -5.03
CA GLU A 161 12.60 13.10 -5.26
C GLU A 161 11.54 13.45 -6.30
N LEU A 162 11.80 13.05 -7.54
CA LEU A 162 10.85 13.14 -8.63
C LEU A 162 10.24 11.75 -8.82
N SER A 163 8.97 11.59 -8.51
CA SER A 163 8.26 10.41 -8.99
C SER A 163 8.23 10.42 -10.52
N LEU A 164 8.24 9.24 -11.14
CA LEU A 164 8.15 9.08 -12.61
C LEU A 164 6.94 9.81 -13.25
N GLY A 165 5.92 10.17 -12.44
CA GLY A 165 4.74 10.92 -12.84
C GLY A 165 4.72 12.39 -12.40
N GLY A 166 5.80 12.94 -11.84
CA GLY A 166 5.89 14.32 -11.37
C GLY A 166 5.11 14.59 -10.08
N LYS A 167 4.73 13.55 -9.32
CA LYS A 167 3.96 13.66 -8.09
C LYS A 167 4.69 12.96 -6.96
N THR A 168 4.98 13.66 -5.88
CA THR A 168 5.48 13.08 -4.64
C THR A 168 4.32 12.44 -3.88
N ILE A 169 4.44 11.17 -3.55
CA ILE A 169 3.43 10.44 -2.76
C ILE A 169 4.15 9.75 -1.61
N ASP A 170 3.54 9.81 -0.44
CA ASP A 170 3.98 9.06 0.72
C ASP A 170 4.17 7.58 0.40
N GLY A 171 5.33 7.01 0.74
CA GLY A 171 5.63 5.60 0.54
C GLY A 171 4.59 4.65 1.13
N ASN A 172 3.81 5.14 2.10
CA ASN A 172 2.75 4.42 2.78
C ASN A 172 1.43 4.35 2.00
N SER A 173 1.24 5.16 0.96
CA SER A 173 0.00 5.19 0.14
C SER A 173 -0.31 3.84 -0.50
N GLN A 174 0.72 3.03 -0.73
CA GLN A 174 0.58 1.67 -1.27
C GLN A 174 -0.31 0.78 -0.42
N PHE A 175 -0.14 0.81 0.89
CA PHE A 175 -0.93 -0.01 1.81
C PHE A 175 -2.42 0.35 1.73
N PHE A 176 -2.73 1.64 1.56
CA PHE A 176 -4.12 2.09 1.40
C PHE A 176 -4.72 1.70 0.05
N TYR A 177 -3.95 1.71 -1.04
CA TYR A 177 -4.44 1.22 -2.34
C TYR A 177 -4.71 -0.29 -2.31
N ALA A 178 -3.84 -1.07 -1.66
CA ALA A 178 -4.05 -2.50 -1.45
C ALA A 178 -5.23 -2.78 -0.49
N LEU A 179 -5.45 -1.93 0.52
CA LEU A 179 -6.60 -2.00 1.41
C LEU A 179 -7.92 -1.76 0.66
N ILE A 180 -7.98 -0.75 -0.21
CA ILE A 180 -9.15 -0.49 -1.05
C ILE A 180 -9.41 -1.67 -2.00
N ALA A 181 -8.35 -2.24 -2.57
CA ALA A 181 -8.45 -3.43 -3.42
C ALA A 181 -8.99 -4.64 -2.64
N MET A 182 -8.54 -4.86 -1.42
CA MET A 182 -9.07 -5.88 -0.51
C MET A 182 -10.54 -5.64 -0.19
N ALA A 183 -10.93 -4.40 0.12
CA ALA A 183 -12.32 -4.05 0.41
C ALA A 183 -13.24 -4.34 -0.80
N CYS A 184 -12.78 -4.04 -2.01
CA CYS A 184 -13.48 -4.42 -3.24
C CYS A 184 -13.67 -5.94 -3.34
N LEU A 185 -12.62 -6.72 -3.06
CA LEU A 185 -12.69 -8.18 -3.08
C LEU A 185 -13.59 -8.75 -1.98
N TYR A 186 -13.68 -8.11 -0.83
CA TYR A 186 -14.58 -8.54 0.24
C TYR A 186 -16.07 -8.42 -0.14
N GLY A 187 -16.41 -7.71 -1.21
CA GLY A 187 -17.70 -7.84 -1.88
C GLY A 187 -18.07 -9.27 -2.26
N CYS A 188 -17.09 -10.22 -2.27
CA CYS A 188 -17.35 -11.65 -2.49
C CYS A 188 -18.24 -12.27 -1.41
N PHE A 189 -18.25 -11.78 -0.16
CA PHE A 189 -19.19 -12.24 0.86
C PHE A 189 -20.64 -11.88 0.50
N ILE A 190 -20.85 -10.68 -0.07
CA ILE A 190 -22.16 -10.25 -0.55
C ILE A 190 -22.59 -11.09 -1.76
N GLY A 191 -21.65 -11.35 -2.68
CA GLY A 191 -21.86 -12.23 -3.84
C GLY A 191 -22.16 -13.67 -3.46
N PHE A 192 -21.47 -14.21 -2.45
CA PHE A 192 -21.74 -15.52 -1.89
C PHE A 192 -23.15 -15.61 -1.32
N GLY A 193 -23.58 -14.62 -0.54
CA GLY A 193 -24.94 -14.56 -0.04
C GLY A 193 -25.99 -14.54 -1.17
N ALA A 194 -25.69 -13.89 -2.30
CA ALA A 194 -26.54 -13.95 -3.49
C ALA A 194 -26.65 -15.38 -4.04
N ALA A 195 -25.55 -16.12 -4.10
CA ALA A 195 -25.55 -17.50 -4.59
C ALA A 195 -26.39 -18.43 -3.70
N ILE A 196 -26.37 -18.24 -2.37
CA ILE A 196 -27.19 -19.02 -1.42
C ILE A 196 -28.68 -18.81 -1.70
N THR A 197 -29.09 -17.57 -1.99
CA THR A 197 -30.51 -17.26 -2.26
C THR A 197 -31.02 -17.74 -3.62
N LEU A 198 -30.13 -18.24 -4.47
CA LEU A 198 -30.43 -18.76 -5.81
C LEU A 198 -30.43 -20.31 -5.89
N GLN A 199 -30.04 -21.02 -4.82
CA GLN A 199 -29.96 -22.47 -4.78
C GLN A 199 -31.02 -23.07 -3.84
N ALA A 200 -31.99 -23.80 -4.41
CA ALA A 200 -33.16 -24.31 -3.69
C ALA A 200 -32.85 -25.21 -2.50
N ASN A 201 -31.73 -25.93 -2.55
CA ASN A 201 -31.29 -26.88 -1.51
C ASN A 201 -30.65 -26.22 -0.28
N LEU A 202 -30.37 -24.90 -0.31
CA LEU A 202 -29.69 -24.24 0.79
C LEU A 202 -30.61 -23.52 1.77
N THR A 203 -31.70 -22.90 1.26
CA THR A 203 -32.65 -22.18 2.12
C THR A 203 -34.09 -22.32 1.63
N ALA A 204 -35.06 -22.32 2.58
CA ALA A 204 -36.49 -22.33 2.24
C ALA A 204 -36.92 -21.15 1.35
N LEU A 205 -36.27 -19.99 1.50
CA LEU A 205 -36.53 -18.82 0.66
C LEU A 205 -36.05 -19.06 -0.77
N ALA A 206 -34.88 -19.68 -0.95
CA ALA A 206 -34.35 -20.03 -2.27
C ALA A 206 -35.23 -21.07 -2.96
N ALA A 207 -35.72 -22.09 -2.22
CA ALA A 207 -36.66 -23.09 -2.74
C ALA A 207 -37.93 -22.42 -3.29
N ARG A 208 -38.55 -21.51 -2.52
CA ARG A 208 -39.73 -20.74 -2.98
C ARG A 208 -39.44 -19.92 -4.23
N ARG A 209 -38.26 -19.32 -4.34
CA ARG A 209 -37.87 -18.54 -5.53
C ARG A 209 -37.66 -19.41 -6.76
N CYS A 210 -37.14 -20.62 -6.59
CA CYS A 210 -36.91 -21.54 -7.70
C CYS A 210 -38.19 -22.09 -8.31
N VAL A 211 -39.29 -22.17 -7.53
CA VAL A 211 -40.63 -22.59 -7.99
C VAL A 211 -41.36 -21.49 -8.74
N THR A 212 -41.01 -20.22 -8.55
CA THR A 212 -41.66 -19.11 -9.25
C THR A 212 -41.40 -19.15 -10.76
N PRO A 213 -42.39 -18.77 -11.63
CA PRO A 213 -42.23 -18.78 -13.07
C PRO A 213 -41.36 -17.60 -13.56
N THR A 214 -40.23 -17.41 -12.93
CA THR A 214 -39.28 -16.33 -13.26
C THR A 214 -38.03 -16.91 -13.91
N HIS A 215 -37.61 -16.35 -15.04
CA HIS A 215 -36.42 -16.83 -15.74
C HIS A 215 -35.20 -16.74 -14.85
N LYS A 216 -34.41 -17.83 -14.72
CA LYS A 216 -33.22 -17.91 -13.84
C LYS A 216 -32.21 -16.78 -14.08
N LEU A 217 -31.99 -16.39 -15.33
CA LEU A 217 -31.11 -15.27 -15.66
C LEU A 217 -31.58 -13.94 -15.02
N LYS A 218 -32.89 -13.68 -15.02
CA LYS A 218 -33.47 -12.47 -14.41
C LYS A 218 -33.26 -12.45 -12.89
N LEU A 219 -33.34 -13.60 -12.23
CA LEU A 219 -33.07 -13.73 -10.80
C LEU A 219 -31.58 -13.52 -10.51
N ILE A 220 -30.69 -14.16 -11.26
CA ILE A 220 -29.23 -14.02 -11.11
C ILE A 220 -28.80 -12.58 -11.33
N LEU A 221 -29.26 -11.94 -12.41
CA LEU A 221 -28.91 -10.54 -12.69
C LEU A 221 -29.46 -9.59 -11.61
N SER A 222 -30.69 -9.83 -11.09
CA SER A 222 -31.23 -8.99 -10.02
C SER A 222 -30.40 -9.11 -8.72
N GLU A 223 -29.96 -10.32 -8.38
CA GLU A 223 -29.08 -10.56 -7.23
C GLU A 223 -27.69 -9.96 -7.44
N GLN A 224 -27.13 -10.12 -8.64
CA GLN A 224 -25.82 -9.54 -8.99
C GLN A 224 -25.85 -8.01 -8.89
N ILE A 225 -26.87 -7.36 -9.48
CA ILE A 225 -27.00 -5.90 -9.43
C ILE A 225 -27.18 -5.42 -7.99
N THR A 226 -28.02 -6.10 -7.20
CA THR A 226 -28.24 -5.74 -5.79
C THR A 226 -26.96 -5.87 -4.97
N SER A 227 -26.25 -6.98 -5.15
CA SER A 227 -24.97 -7.23 -4.45
C SER A 227 -23.90 -6.23 -4.85
N PHE A 228 -23.82 -5.91 -6.14
CA PHE A 228 -22.93 -4.89 -6.66
C PHE A 228 -23.22 -3.51 -6.08
N LEU A 229 -24.50 -3.08 -6.06
CA LEU A 229 -24.88 -1.78 -5.47
C LEU A 229 -24.48 -1.70 -4.00
N LEU A 230 -24.71 -2.76 -3.23
CA LEU A 230 -24.32 -2.81 -1.82
C LEU A 230 -22.80 -2.76 -1.66
N GLY A 231 -22.06 -3.66 -2.33
CA GLY A 231 -20.59 -3.72 -2.23
C GLY A 231 -19.92 -2.44 -2.74
N TYR A 232 -20.46 -1.79 -3.78
CA TYR A 232 -19.96 -0.51 -4.25
C TYR A 232 -20.20 0.60 -3.23
N THR A 233 -21.38 0.61 -2.58
CA THR A 233 -21.65 1.56 -1.48
C THR A 233 -20.69 1.39 -0.32
N ASP A 234 -20.36 0.15 0.07
CA ASP A 234 -19.42 -0.13 1.14
C ASP A 234 -18.01 0.42 0.81
N VAL A 235 -17.55 0.26 -0.43
CA VAL A 235 -16.26 0.81 -0.87
C VAL A 235 -16.28 2.33 -0.95
N ILE A 236 -17.40 2.95 -1.36
CA ILE A 236 -17.53 4.42 -1.32
C ILE A 236 -17.45 4.94 0.11
N ILE A 237 -18.11 4.28 1.07
CA ILE A 237 -18.03 4.64 2.49
C ILE A 237 -16.56 4.56 2.98
N LEU A 238 -15.85 3.50 2.61
CA LEU A 238 -14.42 3.38 2.92
C LEU A 238 -13.60 4.53 2.31
N LEU A 239 -13.80 4.86 1.03
CA LEU A 239 -13.09 5.97 0.38
C LEU A 239 -13.36 7.32 1.06
N ILE A 240 -14.61 7.58 1.44
CA ILE A 240 -15.02 8.77 2.19
C ILE A 240 -14.30 8.79 3.54
N TYR A 241 -14.27 7.66 4.25
CA TYR A 241 -13.59 7.51 5.53
C TYR A 241 -12.10 7.81 5.42
N LEU A 242 -11.41 7.18 4.46
CA LEU A 242 -9.98 7.39 4.24
C LEU A 242 -9.65 8.85 3.90
N ARG A 243 -10.50 9.52 3.10
CA ARG A 243 -10.27 10.90 2.68
C ARG A 243 -10.62 11.93 3.74
N ILE A 244 -11.80 11.80 4.39
CA ILE A 244 -12.34 12.83 5.29
C ILE A 244 -11.83 12.63 6.72
N ILE A 245 -11.83 11.38 7.23
CA ILE A 245 -11.48 11.10 8.63
C ILE A 245 -9.96 10.90 8.76
N LEU A 246 -9.35 10.09 7.90
CA LEU A 246 -7.92 9.86 7.92
C LEU A 246 -7.12 10.89 7.11
N LYS A 247 -7.79 11.84 6.43
CA LYS A 247 -7.18 12.96 5.68
C LYS A 247 -6.13 12.54 4.65
N LEU A 248 -6.24 11.34 4.09
CA LEU A 248 -5.33 10.86 3.06
C LEU A 248 -5.49 11.68 1.78
N ASP A 249 -4.37 12.14 1.22
CA ASP A 249 -4.40 12.89 -0.03
C ASP A 249 -4.41 11.95 -1.24
N PHE A 250 -5.48 11.96 -1.98
CA PHE A 250 -5.67 11.22 -3.24
C PHE A 250 -5.52 12.11 -4.48
N GLN A 251 -4.83 13.23 -4.37
CA GLN A 251 -4.47 14.15 -5.47
C GLN A 251 -5.61 14.54 -6.43
N GLY A 252 -6.84 14.59 -5.94
CA GLY A 252 -7.97 15.19 -6.66
C GLY A 252 -8.62 14.36 -7.79
N GLN A 253 -8.14 13.16 -8.11
CA GLN A 253 -8.70 12.33 -9.19
C GLN A 253 -9.88 11.42 -8.73
N ILE A 254 -10.79 11.96 -7.94
CA ILE A 254 -11.90 11.21 -7.31
C ILE A 254 -12.76 10.48 -8.35
N GLY A 255 -13.06 11.09 -9.48
CA GLY A 255 -13.88 10.47 -10.52
C GLY A 255 -13.28 9.17 -11.05
N LYS A 256 -11.97 9.14 -11.30
CA LYS A 256 -11.27 7.92 -11.74
C LYS A 256 -11.21 6.87 -10.62
N MET A 257 -11.04 7.28 -9.37
CA MET A 257 -11.07 6.37 -8.22
C MET A 257 -12.43 5.69 -8.06
N LEU A 258 -13.53 6.43 -8.23
CA LEU A 258 -14.88 5.86 -8.22
C LEU A 258 -15.07 4.83 -9.34
N ILE A 259 -14.51 5.07 -10.52
CA ILE A 259 -14.55 4.12 -11.63
C ILE A 259 -13.74 2.85 -11.30
N ILE A 260 -12.54 2.96 -10.72
CA ILE A 260 -11.78 1.78 -10.27
C ILE A 260 -12.59 0.98 -9.25
N SER A 261 -13.15 1.66 -8.26
CA SER A 261 -13.94 1.02 -7.20
C SER A 261 -15.19 0.34 -7.74
N LEU A 262 -15.80 0.89 -8.80
CA LEU A 262 -16.94 0.30 -9.49
C LEU A 262 -16.56 -1.06 -10.09
N PHE A 263 -15.49 -1.13 -10.89
CA PHE A 263 -15.04 -2.39 -11.47
C PHE A 263 -14.45 -3.35 -10.42
N GLY A 264 -13.80 -2.81 -9.39
CA GLY A 264 -13.30 -3.58 -8.24
C GLY A 264 -14.43 -4.25 -7.44
N SER A 265 -15.51 -3.54 -7.16
CA SER A 265 -16.69 -4.12 -6.49
C SER A 265 -17.40 -5.14 -7.37
N LEU A 266 -17.44 -4.89 -8.68
CA LEU A 266 -18.05 -5.81 -9.63
C LEU A 266 -17.32 -7.16 -9.66
N ILE A 267 -15.98 -7.16 -9.73
CA ILE A 267 -15.20 -8.40 -9.72
C ILE A 267 -15.33 -9.12 -8.37
N GLY A 268 -15.25 -8.42 -7.23
CA GLY A 268 -15.40 -9.02 -5.91
C GLY A 268 -16.72 -9.77 -5.78
N VAL A 269 -17.85 -9.12 -6.08
CA VAL A 269 -19.17 -9.74 -6.04
C VAL A 269 -19.29 -10.91 -7.02
N SER A 270 -18.70 -10.81 -8.22
CA SER A 270 -18.74 -11.86 -9.24
C SER A 270 -17.97 -13.12 -8.80
N VAL A 271 -16.82 -12.96 -8.17
CA VAL A 271 -16.05 -14.07 -7.57
C VAL A 271 -16.86 -14.76 -6.47
N GLY A 272 -17.50 -13.99 -5.59
CA GLY A 272 -18.35 -14.55 -4.53
C GLY A 272 -19.54 -15.32 -5.07
N LEU A 273 -20.22 -14.81 -6.09
CA LEU A 273 -21.30 -15.49 -6.78
C LEU A 273 -20.80 -16.80 -7.42
N PHE A 274 -19.64 -16.78 -8.06
CA PHE A 274 -19.04 -17.96 -8.69
C PHE A 274 -18.72 -19.06 -7.66
N VAL A 275 -17.96 -18.72 -6.62
CA VAL A 275 -17.59 -19.69 -5.57
C VAL A 275 -18.85 -20.23 -4.86
N GLY A 276 -19.82 -19.37 -4.58
CA GLY A 276 -21.09 -19.75 -4.01
C GLY A 276 -21.90 -20.71 -4.89
N SER A 277 -21.73 -20.61 -6.21
CA SER A 277 -22.43 -21.47 -7.20
C SER A 277 -21.83 -22.86 -7.34
N LEU A 278 -20.68 -23.17 -6.74
CA LEU A 278 -20.06 -24.49 -6.73
C LEU A 278 -20.90 -25.47 -5.90
N GLY A 279 -21.69 -26.30 -6.55
CA GLY A 279 -22.80 -27.08 -5.93
C GLY A 279 -22.39 -28.12 -4.89
N LYS A 280 -21.19 -28.71 -4.98
CA LYS A 280 -20.78 -29.88 -4.16
C LYS A 280 -20.06 -29.54 -2.85
N LEU A 281 -19.67 -28.30 -2.64
CA LEU A 281 -18.91 -27.86 -1.46
C LEU A 281 -19.85 -27.42 -0.33
N SER A 282 -19.47 -27.72 0.91
CA SER A 282 -20.20 -27.21 2.09
C SER A 282 -20.03 -25.68 2.20
N GLU A 283 -20.96 -24.99 2.86
CA GLU A 283 -20.93 -23.54 3.04
C GLU A 283 -19.63 -23.08 3.71
N GLY A 284 -19.17 -23.79 4.75
CA GLY A 284 -17.93 -23.48 5.43
C GLY A 284 -16.69 -23.56 4.53
N ILE A 285 -16.60 -24.57 3.66
CA ILE A 285 -15.52 -24.68 2.68
C ILE A 285 -15.58 -23.54 1.67
N LYS A 286 -16.77 -23.15 1.19
CA LYS A 286 -16.94 -22.03 0.27
C LYS A 286 -16.47 -20.70 0.90
N VAL A 287 -16.83 -20.45 2.17
CA VAL A 287 -16.38 -19.28 2.91
C VAL A 287 -14.85 -19.30 3.10
N ALA A 288 -14.26 -20.44 3.43
CA ALA A 288 -12.81 -20.59 3.54
C ALA A 288 -12.10 -20.30 2.20
N VAL A 289 -12.63 -20.78 1.09
CA VAL A 289 -12.10 -20.51 -0.26
C VAL A 289 -12.18 -19.02 -0.60
N ILE A 290 -13.29 -18.35 -0.29
CA ILE A 290 -13.48 -16.92 -0.50
C ILE A 290 -12.45 -16.11 0.31
N LEU A 291 -12.29 -16.45 1.59
CA LEU A 291 -11.29 -15.83 2.46
C LEU A 291 -9.87 -16.04 1.91
N ALA A 292 -9.53 -17.28 1.57
CA ALA A 292 -8.21 -17.62 1.04
C ALA A 292 -7.90 -16.83 -0.24
N ILE A 293 -8.83 -16.80 -1.21
CA ILE A 293 -8.66 -16.05 -2.46
C ILE A 293 -8.47 -14.56 -2.15
N SER A 294 -9.34 -13.98 -1.33
CA SER A 294 -9.28 -12.55 -1.01
C SER A 294 -7.99 -12.16 -0.29
N MET A 295 -7.58 -12.96 0.71
CA MET A 295 -6.36 -12.70 1.49
C MET A 295 -5.09 -12.89 0.66
N VAL A 296 -4.99 -14.00 -0.10
CA VAL A 296 -3.82 -14.26 -0.96
C VAL A 296 -3.70 -13.20 -2.05
N CYS A 297 -4.80 -12.86 -2.72
CA CYS A 297 -4.79 -11.82 -3.74
C CYS A 297 -4.35 -10.46 -3.18
N SER A 298 -4.84 -10.09 -2.00
CA SER A 298 -4.51 -8.82 -1.35
C SER A 298 -3.08 -8.80 -0.82
N PHE A 299 -2.59 -9.91 -0.26
CA PHE A 299 -1.20 -10.05 0.16
C PHE A 299 -0.23 -9.87 -1.01
N LEU A 300 -0.48 -10.54 -2.14
CA LEU A 300 0.33 -10.42 -3.35
C LEU A 300 0.22 -9.03 -4.01
N ALA A 301 -0.84 -8.27 -3.74
CA ALA A 301 -1.00 -6.89 -4.17
C ALA A 301 -0.24 -5.87 -3.31
N GLY A 302 0.42 -6.32 -2.22
CA GLY A 302 1.24 -5.48 -1.36
C GLY A 302 0.55 -4.99 -0.08
N LEU A 303 -0.50 -5.66 0.40
CA LEU A 303 -1.26 -5.23 1.59
C LEU A 303 -0.42 -5.24 2.88
N MET A 304 0.46 -6.24 3.05
CA MET A 304 1.30 -6.40 4.25
C MET A 304 2.77 -6.10 3.99
N ASN A 305 3.21 -6.18 2.75
CA ASN A 305 4.60 -5.94 2.36
C ASN A 305 4.63 -5.18 1.04
N SER A 306 5.15 -3.95 1.07
CA SER A 306 5.23 -3.07 -0.09
C SER A 306 5.99 -3.68 -1.27
N ASN A 307 7.04 -4.46 -0.99
CA ASN A 307 7.89 -5.07 -2.01
C ASN A 307 7.30 -6.33 -2.65
N MET A 308 6.19 -6.86 -2.08
CA MET A 308 5.62 -8.14 -2.55
C MET A 308 5.15 -8.06 -4.01
N LYS A 309 4.50 -6.96 -4.39
CA LYS A 309 4.04 -6.75 -5.76
C LYS A 309 5.19 -6.76 -6.77
N ASP A 310 6.31 -6.12 -6.42
CA ASP A 310 7.50 -6.05 -7.29
C ASP A 310 8.22 -7.40 -7.34
N LEU A 311 8.26 -8.13 -6.23
CA LEU A 311 8.80 -9.48 -6.19
C LEU A 311 8.02 -10.43 -7.11
N VAL A 312 6.70 -10.36 -7.07
CA VAL A 312 5.83 -11.15 -7.95
C VAL A 312 5.99 -10.72 -9.41
N GLU A 313 6.12 -9.42 -9.69
CA GLU A 313 6.34 -8.93 -11.06
C GLU A 313 7.66 -9.43 -11.66
N LYS A 314 8.73 -9.54 -10.85
CA LYS A 314 10.04 -10.05 -11.28
C LYS A 314 10.05 -11.56 -11.55
N HIS A 315 9.35 -12.36 -10.74
CA HIS A 315 9.45 -13.83 -10.81
C HIS A 315 8.28 -14.49 -11.55
N ALA A 316 7.07 -13.92 -11.43
CA ALA A 316 5.85 -14.49 -12.01
C ALA A 316 4.86 -13.39 -12.44
N PRO A 317 5.17 -12.58 -13.48
CA PRO A 317 4.37 -11.41 -13.88
C PRO A 317 2.91 -11.76 -14.26
N ILE A 318 2.66 -12.99 -14.69
CA ILE A 318 1.31 -13.47 -15.02
C ILE A 318 0.39 -13.41 -13.81
N ILE A 319 0.90 -13.68 -12.60
CA ILE A 319 0.09 -13.64 -11.38
C ILE A 319 -0.47 -12.23 -11.17
N ASN A 320 0.34 -11.18 -11.32
CA ASN A 320 -0.12 -9.79 -11.21
C ASN A 320 -1.16 -9.40 -12.29
N ARG A 321 -1.07 -10.01 -13.48
CA ARG A 321 -2.03 -9.75 -14.59
C ARG A 321 -3.39 -10.41 -14.38
N ILE A 322 -3.46 -11.47 -13.58
CA ILE A 322 -4.69 -12.22 -13.28
C ILE A 322 -5.23 -11.88 -11.89
N ASN A 323 -4.38 -11.39 -10.99
CA ASN A 323 -4.78 -11.04 -9.63
C ASN A 323 -5.65 -9.76 -9.62
N PRO A 324 -6.96 -9.85 -9.28
CA PRO A 324 -7.83 -8.67 -9.28
C PRO A 324 -7.42 -7.61 -8.26
N ALA A 325 -6.87 -7.99 -7.10
CA ALA A 325 -6.37 -7.01 -6.13
C ALA A 325 -5.16 -6.24 -6.67
N ALA A 326 -4.24 -6.93 -7.35
CA ALA A 326 -3.08 -6.28 -7.97
C ALA A 326 -3.51 -5.32 -9.10
N LEU A 327 -4.50 -5.69 -9.91
CA LEU A 327 -5.05 -4.83 -10.97
C LEU A 327 -5.73 -3.58 -10.41
N ILE A 328 -6.50 -3.71 -9.33
CA ILE A 328 -7.16 -2.58 -8.66
C ILE A 328 -6.11 -1.65 -8.04
N SER A 329 -5.20 -2.18 -7.23
CA SER A 329 -4.11 -1.42 -6.62
C SER A 329 -3.26 -0.71 -7.68
N ASP A 330 -2.92 -1.41 -8.78
CA ASP A 330 -2.16 -0.86 -9.89
C ASP A 330 -2.91 0.28 -10.61
N ALA A 331 -4.23 0.17 -10.76
CA ALA A 331 -5.04 1.23 -11.34
C ALA A 331 -5.03 2.50 -10.47
N PHE A 332 -5.01 2.37 -9.13
CA PHE A 332 -4.79 3.50 -8.23
C PHE A 332 -3.41 4.12 -8.39
N TYR A 333 -2.36 3.31 -8.56
CA TYR A 333 -1.01 3.79 -8.86
C TYR A 333 -0.96 4.56 -10.17
N CYS A 334 -1.61 4.04 -11.23
CA CYS A 334 -1.63 4.69 -12.54
C CYS A 334 -2.20 6.11 -12.50
N ILE A 335 -3.17 6.38 -11.64
CA ILE A 335 -3.80 7.72 -11.56
C ILE A 335 -3.11 8.66 -10.59
N ASN A 336 -2.56 8.12 -9.49
CA ASN A 336 -1.99 8.93 -8.42
C ASN A 336 -0.47 9.10 -8.51
N VAL A 337 0.25 8.11 -9.07
CA VAL A 337 1.72 8.10 -9.13
C VAL A 337 2.24 8.24 -10.57
N TYR A 338 1.86 7.31 -11.46
CA TYR A 338 2.49 7.18 -12.79
C TYR A 338 1.86 8.06 -13.86
N ASN A 339 0.64 8.53 -13.67
CA ASN A 339 -0.16 9.23 -14.69
C ASN A 339 -0.27 8.45 -16.03
N ASP A 340 -0.25 7.10 -15.95
CA ASP A 340 -0.34 6.20 -17.11
C ASP A 340 -1.80 5.83 -17.41
N THR A 341 -2.39 6.55 -18.33
CA THR A 341 -3.78 6.37 -18.74
C THR A 341 -4.01 5.07 -19.50
N ALA A 342 -3.02 4.61 -20.28
CA ALA A 342 -3.17 3.39 -21.09
C ALA A 342 -3.22 2.14 -20.18
N ARG A 343 -2.32 2.08 -19.19
CA ARG A 343 -2.28 1.00 -18.19
C ARG A 343 -3.53 0.99 -17.32
N TYR A 344 -4.02 2.17 -16.94
CA TYR A 344 -5.28 2.35 -16.22
C TYR A 344 -6.46 1.70 -16.95
N TYR A 345 -6.70 2.06 -18.21
CA TYR A 345 -7.81 1.48 -18.99
C TYR A 345 -7.65 -0.02 -19.24
N ARG A 346 -6.43 -0.49 -19.48
CA ARG A 346 -6.16 -1.92 -19.60
C ARG A 346 -6.58 -2.68 -18.35
N ASN A 347 -6.25 -2.19 -17.16
CA ASN A 347 -6.62 -2.82 -15.90
C ASN A 347 -8.15 -2.86 -15.73
N LEU A 348 -8.85 -1.77 -16.05
CA LEU A 348 -10.31 -1.72 -15.98
C LEU A 348 -10.98 -2.71 -16.93
N VAL A 349 -10.51 -2.79 -18.18
CA VAL A 349 -11.02 -3.74 -19.18
C VAL A 349 -10.79 -5.17 -18.71
N THR A 350 -9.60 -5.47 -18.17
CA THR A 350 -9.30 -6.81 -17.63
C THR A 350 -10.24 -7.18 -16.48
N LEU A 351 -10.49 -6.26 -15.53
CA LEU A 351 -11.44 -6.48 -14.44
C LEU A 351 -12.87 -6.69 -14.95
N ALA A 352 -13.30 -5.93 -15.96
CA ALA A 352 -14.61 -6.08 -16.58
C ALA A 352 -14.78 -7.46 -17.26
N VAL A 353 -13.78 -7.89 -18.05
CA VAL A 353 -13.78 -9.19 -18.73
C VAL A 353 -13.79 -10.33 -17.72
N MET A 354 -12.95 -10.26 -16.68
CA MET A 354 -12.93 -11.25 -15.60
C MET A 354 -14.28 -11.34 -14.88
N SER A 355 -14.89 -10.19 -14.57
CA SER A 355 -16.21 -10.15 -13.93
C SER A 355 -17.28 -10.80 -14.79
N ALA A 356 -17.31 -10.48 -16.08
CA ALA A 356 -18.25 -11.09 -17.04
C ALA A 356 -18.03 -12.62 -17.13
N ALA A 357 -16.77 -13.08 -17.16
CA ALA A 357 -16.44 -14.50 -17.18
C ALA A 357 -16.95 -15.24 -15.93
N PHE A 358 -16.75 -14.67 -14.71
CA PHE A 358 -17.25 -15.27 -13.47
C PHE A 358 -18.78 -15.29 -13.39
N VAL A 359 -19.46 -14.23 -13.83
CA VAL A 359 -20.93 -14.18 -13.88
C VAL A 359 -21.46 -15.23 -14.87
N MET A 360 -20.82 -15.36 -16.04
CA MET A 360 -21.21 -16.38 -17.04
C MET A 360 -21.00 -17.79 -16.50
N ALA A 361 -19.84 -18.04 -15.88
CA ALA A 361 -19.56 -19.34 -15.26
C ALA A 361 -20.58 -19.67 -14.15
N SER A 362 -20.92 -18.69 -13.31
CA SER A 362 -21.97 -18.83 -12.27
C SER A 362 -23.32 -19.19 -12.86
N PHE A 363 -23.71 -18.50 -13.94
CA PHE A 363 -24.99 -18.79 -14.64
C PHE A 363 -25.02 -20.22 -15.18
N LEU A 364 -23.94 -20.69 -15.81
CA LEU A 364 -23.85 -22.06 -16.35
C LEU A 364 -23.93 -23.11 -15.21
N LEU A 365 -23.27 -22.86 -14.08
CA LEU A 365 -23.30 -23.75 -12.92
C LEU A 365 -24.71 -23.82 -12.31
N ILE A 366 -25.34 -22.67 -12.05
CA ILE A 366 -26.69 -22.62 -11.46
C ILE A 366 -27.72 -23.22 -12.43
N ARG A 367 -27.56 -23.01 -13.74
CA ARG A 367 -28.47 -23.58 -14.75
C ARG A 367 -28.39 -25.10 -14.78
N ARG A 368 -27.18 -25.68 -14.59
CA ARG A 368 -26.94 -27.13 -14.65
C ARG A 368 -27.43 -27.84 -13.40
N ASN A 369 -27.53 -27.19 -12.26
CA ASN A 369 -28.01 -27.79 -11.02
C ASN A 369 -29.48 -28.15 -11.19
N ARG A 370 -29.77 -29.46 -11.19
CA ARG A 370 -31.11 -30.02 -11.10
C ARG A 370 -31.33 -30.43 -9.65
N TYR A 371 -32.46 -30.05 -9.09
CA TYR A 371 -32.86 -30.42 -7.73
C TYR A 371 -33.84 -31.59 -7.88
N ASP A 372 -33.44 -32.75 -7.35
CA ASP A 372 -34.24 -34.01 -7.45
C ASP A 372 -35.40 -34.04 -6.47
N SER A 373 -35.43 -33.13 -5.48
CA SER A 373 -36.54 -32.94 -4.54
C SER A 373 -36.58 -31.48 -4.08
N ILE A 374 -37.70 -30.85 -4.27
CA ILE A 374 -38.05 -29.55 -3.70
C ILE A 374 -39.20 -29.72 -2.74
#